data_9926aaf248e835826cba15ebdcde1a3f
#
_entry.id   9926aaf248e835826cba15ebdcde1a3f
#
_cell.length_a   1.000
_cell.length_b   1.000
_cell.length_c   1.000
_cell.angle_alpha   90.00
_cell.angle_beta   90.00
_cell.angle_gamma   90.00
#
_symmetry.space_group_name_H-M   'P 1'
#
loop_
_entity.id
_entity.type
_entity.pdbx_description
1 polymer ?
#
loop_
_entity_poly.entity_id
_entity_poly.type
_entity_poly.pdbx_seq_one_letter_code
_entity_poly.pdbx_strand_id
1 'polypeptide(L)'
;EKIARRCNFDFEFGNTKLPYYETPGGMDHYAYFQKLCREGMVRRYGQHPPKAYAERLEYELNTIQKMGYTDYYLIVVDFVQYAKDQGIPVGPGRGSGAGSIAAYCIGITDIDPMKYDLLFERFLNPERVSMPDFDIDFCYERRQEVIDYVTRKYGADHVAQIVTFGTLAARAAIRDVGRVMGMPSAAVDAVAKLVPRDLHISLDQAIKKSAPLRKLMAEDPKVQELMDTARQIEGMPRNASTHAAGVVITRDPVASYVPLATNDDVVVTQYIMTTLEELGLLKMDFLGLRTLTVIQNAVKLIQKDAGVTLDMQKINYDDKKVLDSLGTGRSDGVFQLESAGMKNFMKELKPQS
;
A
#
# COMPACT_ATOMS: atom_id res chain seq x y z
N GLU A 1 -21.03 1.05 35.90
CA GLU A 1 -22.28 1.78 35.58
C GLU A 1 -22.12 3.30 35.61
N LYS A 2 -21.57 3.95 36.69
CA LYS A 2 -21.40 5.42 36.75
C LYS A 2 -20.53 5.98 35.62
N ILE A 3 -19.47 5.26 35.20
CA ILE A 3 -18.61 5.68 34.09
C ILE A 3 -19.34 5.52 32.77
N ALA A 4 -20.00 4.37 32.55
CA ALA A 4 -20.76 4.11 31.35
C ALA A 4 -21.86 5.15 31.10
N ARG A 5 -22.59 5.57 32.15
CA ARG A 5 -23.61 6.63 32.03
C ARG A 5 -23.07 8.02 31.67
N ARG A 6 -21.77 8.22 31.81
CA ARG A 6 -21.08 9.48 31.42
C ARG A 6 -20.55 9.47 30.02
N CYS A 7 -20.48 8.29 29.41
CA CYS A 7 -20.02 8.10 28.03
C CYS A 7 -21.25 8.10 27.10
N ASN A 8 -21.46 9.21 26.40
CA ASN A 8 -22.52 9.40 25.42
C ASN A 8 -21.84 9.78 24.10
N PHE A 9 -21.37 8.78 23.38
CA PHE A 9 -20.68 8.95 22.10
C PHE A 9 -21.12 7.85 21.15
N ASP A 10 -21.54 8.24 19.96
CA ASP A 10 -21.87 7.34 18.86
C ASP A 10 -20.91 7.57 17.69
N PHE A 11 -20.48 6.52 17.05
CA PHE A 11 -19.66 6.60 15.85
C PHE A 11 -20.54 6.90 14.63
N GLU A 12 -20.10 7.83 13.80
CA GLU A 12 -20.68 8.07 12.49
C GLU A 12 -20.00 7.20 11.43
N PHE A 13 -20.76 6.35 10.78
CA PHE A 13 -20.31 5.51 9.69
C PHE A 13 -20.81 6.00 8.33
N GLY A 14 -20.11 5.65 7.25
CA GLY A 14 -20.54 5.93 5.88
C GLY A 14 -20.30 7.36 5.39
N ASN A 15 -19.72 8.23 6.20
CA ASN A 15 -19.34 9.59 5.83
C ASN A 15 -17.83 9.68 5.60
N THR A 16 -17.41 9.85 4.36
CA THR A 16 -15.99 10.05 4.02
C THR A 16 -15.51 11.39 4.56
N LYS A 17 -14.47 11.37 5.38
CA LYS A 17 -13.90 12.54 6.07
C LYS A 17 -12.56 12.88 5.42
N LEU A 18 -12.62 13.52 4.25
CA LEU A 18 -11.42 13.91 3.50
C LEU A 18 -10.73 15.10 4.17
N PRO A 19 -9.38 15.13 4.16
CA PRO A 19 -8.64 16.32 4.52
C PRO A 19 -8.92 17.46 3.53
N TYR A 20 -8.68 18.68 3.96
CA TYR A 20 -8.85 19.88 3.16
C TYR A 20 -7.54 20.24 2.46
N TYR A 21 -7.59 20.50 1.16
CA TYR A 21 -6.45 21.01 0.41
C TYR A 21 -6.56 22.53 0.23
N GLU A 22 -5.56 23.27 0.64
CA GLU A 22 -5.50 24.73 0.43
C GLU A 22 -5.07 25.04 -1.00
N THR A 23 -6.02 25.53 -1.81
CA THR A 23 -5.75 25.91 -3.20
C THR A 23 -5.04 27.26 -3.30
N PRO A 24 -4.10 27.45 -4.23
CA PRO A 24 -3.48 28.74 -4.46
C PRO A 24 -4.49 29.85 -4.76
N GLY A 25 -4.44 30.94 -3.97
CA GLY A 25 -5.34 32.09 -4.14
C GLY A 25 -6.82 31.83 -3.79
N GLY A 26 -7.14 30.75 -3.07
CA GLY A 26 -8.51 30.42 -2.69
C GLY A 26 -9.41 29.99 -3.86
N MET A 27 -8.82 29.48 -4.93
CA MET A 27 -9.56 28.97 -6.09
C MET A 27 -10.44 27.80 -5.67
N ASP A 28 -11.60 27.64 -6.33
CA ASP A 28 -12.42 26.44 -6.19
C ASP A 28 -11.60 25.17 -6.47
N HIS A 29 -11.71 24.15 -5.61
CA HIS A 29 -10.85 22.96 -5.64
C HIS A 29 -11.01 22.18 -6.96
N TYR A 30 -12.26 22.05 -7.43
CA TYR A 30 -12.50 21.35 -8.68
C TYR A 30 -11.99 22.13 -9.90
N ALA A 31 -12.19 23.45 -9.90
CA ALA A 31 -11.66 24.32 -10.96
C ALA A 31 -10.11 24.26 -11.01
N TYR A 32 -9.48 24.24 -9.82
CA TYR A 32 -8.02 24.08 -9.73
C TYR A 32 -7.54 22.73 -10.24
N PHE A 33 -8.22 21.65 -9.83
CA PHE A 33 -7.93 20.30 -10.29
C PHE A 33 -8.08 20.15 -11.81
N GLN A 34 -9.19 20.66 -12.37
CA GLN A 34 -9.40 20.68 -13.82
C GLN A 34 -8.29 21.43 -14.57
N LYS A 35 -7.87 22.60 -14.04
CA LYS A 35 -6.76 23.37 -14.59
C LYS A 35 -5.47 22.54 -14.63
N LEU A 36 -5.08 21.93 -13.52
CA LEU A 36 -3.90 21.06 -13.44
C LEU A 36 -3.96 19.90 -14.44
N CYS A 37 -5.11 19.24 -14.55
CA CYS A 37 -5.31 18.14 -15.49
C CYS A 37 -5.21 18.58 -16.96
N ARG A 38 -5.79 19.72 -17.33
CA ARG A 38 -5.73 20.24 -18.71
C ARG A 38 -4.33 20.70 -19.08
N GLU A 39 -3.63 21.39 -18.17
CA GLU A 39 -2.22 21.74 -18.35
C GLU A 39 -1.34 20.49 -18.47
N GLY A 40 -1.63 19.47 -17.66
CA GLY A 40 -0.98 18.17 -17.71
C GLY A 40 -1.25 17.42 -19.03
N MET A 41 -2.48 17.46 -19.54
CA MET A 41 -2.84 16.87 -20.83
C MET A 41 -1.98 17.44 -21.96
N VAL A 42 -1.84 18.78 -22.00
CA VAL A 42 -0.97 19.45 -22.98
C VAL A 42 0.50 19.05 -22.80
N ARG A 43 0.97 18.95 -21.57
CA ARG A 43 2.36 18.54 -21.27
C ARG A 43 2.65 17.10 -21.69
N ARG A 44 1.69 16.16 -21.49
CA ARG A 44 1.86 14.72 -21.79
C ARG A 44 1.63 14.37 -23.26
N TYR A 45 0.64 15.00 -23.89
CA TYR A 45 0.15 14.61 -25.23
C TYR A 45 0.27 15.74 -26.29
N GLY A 46 0.81 16.90 -25.90
CA GLY A 46 0.96 18.05 -26.79
C GLY A 46 -0.30 18.91 -26.88
N GLN A 47 -0.21 19.97 -27.70
CA GLN A 47 -1.29 20.98 -27.85
C GLN A 47 -2.59 20.42 -28.44
N HIS A 48 -2.50 19.34 -29.19
CA HIS A 48 -3.64 18.72 -29.87
C HIS A 48 -3.75 17.23 -29.49
N PRO A 49 -4.17 16.90 -28.25
CA PRO A 49 -4.32 15.53 -27.83
C PRO A 49 -5.43 14.83 -28.65
N PRO A 50 -5.35 13.50 -28.86
CA PRO A 50 -6.43 12.76 -29.51
C PRO A 50 -7.77 12.99 -28.81
N LYS A 51 -8.85 13.11 -29.60
CA LYS A 51 -10.21 13.37 -29.07
C LYS A 51 -10.61 12.37 -27.98
N ALA A 52 -10.32 11.09 -28.16
CA ALA A 52 -10.61 10.03 -27.18
C ALA A 52 -9.94 10.28 -25.83
N TYR A 53 -8.73 10.87 -25.79
CA TYR A 53 -8.00 11.16 -24.55
C TYR A 53 -8.66 12.33 -23.79
N ALA A 54 -9.08 13.35 -24.53
CA ALA A 54 -9.80 14.47 -23.94
C ALA A 54 -11.17 14.02 -23.38
N GLU A 55 -11.91 13.20 -24.13
CA GLU A 55 -13.19 12.63 -23.67
C GLU A 55 -13.01 11.75 -22.44
N ARG A 56 -11.95 10.93 -22.39
CA ARG A 56 -11.62 10.11 -21.23
C ARG A 56 -11.29 10.99 -20.01
N LEU A 57 -10.51 12.05 -20.17
CA LEU A 57 -10.19 12.98 -19.07
C LEU A 57 -11.47 13.64 -18.52
N GLU A 58 -12.34 14.16 -19.38
CA GLU A 58 -13.60 14.79 -18.94
C GLU A 58 -14.51 13.77 -18.20
N TYR A 59 -14.55 12.54 -18.64
CA TYR A 59 -15.28 11.47 -17.96
C TYR A 59 -14.71 11.21 -16.55
N GLU A 60 -13.38 11.09 -16.42
CA GLU A 60 -12.73 10.88 -15.12
C GLU A 60 -12.93 12.09 -14.20
N LEU A 61 -12.73 13.32 -14.68
CA LEU A 61 -12.95 14.55 -13.91
C LEU A 61 -14.35 14.60 -13.30
N ASN A 62 -15.38 14.33 -14.12
CA ASN A 62 -16.76 14.30 -13.66
C ASN A 62 -17.02 13.20 -12.63
N THR A 63 -16.42 12.04 -12.81
CA THR A 63 -16.55 10.91 -11.87
C THR A 63 -15.89 11.22 -10.54
N ILE A 64 -14.64 11.72 -10.56
CA ILE A 64 -13.88 12.11 -9.38
C ILE A 64 -14.63 13.19 -8.59
N GLN A 65 -15.19 14.20 -9.26
CA GLN A 65 -15.98 15.25 -8.63
C GLN A 65 -17.25 14.70 -7.97
N LYS A 66 -18.04 13.90 -8.72
CA LYS A 66 -19.29 13.31 -8.22
C LYS A 66 -19.07 12.42 -7.00
N MET A 67 -17.97 11.70 -6.97
CA MET A 67 -17.59 10.85 -5.85
C MET A 67 -16.92 11.62 -4.68
N GLY A 68 -16.64 12.93 -4.85
CA GLY A 68 -16.08 13.79 -3.80
C GLY A 68 -14.58 13.63 -3.57
N TYR A 69 -13.81 13.04 -4.51
CA TYR A 69 -12.39 12.75 -4.31
C TYR A 69 -11.42 13.77 -4.92
N THR A 70 -11.89 14.98 -5.25
CA THR A 70 -11.05 16.07 -5.79
C THR A 70 -9.89 16.39 -4.85
N ASP A 71 -10.16 16.61 -3.56
CA ASP A 71 -9.13 16.94 -2.57
C ASP A 71 -8.15 15.80 -2.36
N TYR A 72 -8.60 14.56 -2.46
CA TYR A 72 -7.72 13.39 -2.39
C TYR A 72 -6.65 13.43 -3.49
N TYR A 73 -7.05 13.67 -4.74
CA TYR A 73 -6.10 13.81 -5.85
C TYR A 73 -5.15 14.99 -5.65
N LEU A 74 -5.65 16.12 -5.15
CA LEU A 74 -4.84 17.32 -4.89
C LEU A 74 -3.80 17.09 -3.78
N ILE A 75 -4.17 16.35 -2.73
CA ILE A 75 -3.23 15.99 -1.66
C ILE A 75 -2.18 15.00 -2.14
N VAL A 76 -2.59 13.99 -2.93
CA VAL A 76 -1.65 13.01 -3.47
C VAL A 76 -0.66 13.65 -4.41
N VAL A 77 -1.11 14.50 -5.35
CA VAL A 77 -0.19 15.19 -6.26
C VAL A 77 0.76 16.12 -5.51
N ASP A 78 0.31 16.75 -4.43
CA ASP A 78 1.12 17.66 -3.63
C ASP A 78 2.35 16.99 -3.04
N PHE A 79 2.19 15.88 -2.32
CA PHE A 79 3.34 15.20 -1.73
C PHE A 79 4.18 14.45 -2.78
N VAL A 80 3.58 13.98 -3.88
CA VAL A 80 4.34 13.41 -5.01
C VAL A 80 5.19 14.48 -5.68
N GLN A 81 4.65 15.66 -5.93
CA GLN A 81 5.39 16.77 -6.52
C GLN A 81 6.50 17.25 -5.58
N TYR A 82 6.21 17.40 -4.29
CA TYR A 82 7.26 17.69 -3.30
C TYR A 82 8.42 16.69 -3.38
N ALA A 83 8.13 15.40 -3.43
CA ALA A 83 9.17 14.38 -3.54
C ALA A 83 10.00 14.56 -4.83
N LYS A 84 9.33 14.75 -5.97
CA LYS A 84 9.99 15.00 -7.26
C LYS A 84 10.87 16.24 -7.24
N ASP A 85 10.38 17.35 -6.66
CA ASP A 85 11.12 18.62 -6.55
C ASP A 85 12.36 18.51 -5.64
N GLN A 86 12.29 17.66 -4.61
CA GLN A 86 13.43 17.34 -3.74
C GLN A 86 14.38 16.28 -4.36
N GLY A 87 14.12 15.82 -5.57
CA GLY A 87 14.88 14.74 -6.20
C GLY A 87 14.79 13.41 -5.47
N ILE A 88 13.68 13.16 -4.76
CA ILE A 88 13.36 11.87 -4.16
C ILE A 88 12.71 11.01 -5.24
N PRO A 89 13.28 9.83 -5.58
CA PRO A 89 12.66 8.95 -6.56
C PRO A 89 11.27 8.52 -6.16
N VAL A 90 10.35 8.65 -7.11
CA VAL A 90 8.96 8.19 -7.02
C VAL A 90 8.75 7.12 -8.09
N GLY A 91 8.07 6.04 -7.74
CA GLY A 91 7.72 4.99 -8.69
C GLY A 91 6.75 5.49 -9.76
N PRO A 92 6.74 4.87 -10.95
CA PRO A 92 5.90 5.32 -12.07
C PRO A 92 4.40 5.09 -11.84
N GLY A 93 4.05 4.39 -10.79
CA GLY A 93 2.69 3.99 -10.44
C GLY A 93 2.50 2.48 -10.51
N ARG A 94 1.51 1.99 -9.79
CA ARG A 94 1.13 0.57 -9.73
C ARG A 94 -0.34 0.43 -9.36
N GLY A 95 -0.82 -0.82 -9.37
CA GLY A 95 -2.20 -1.12 -8.97
C GLY A 95 -3.23 -0.48 -9.89
N SER A 96 -4.42 -0.24 -9.35
CA SER A 96 -5.55 0.32 -10.10
C SER A 96 -5.41 1.81 -10.41
N GLY A 97 -4.67 2.56 -9.57
CA GLY A 97 -4.44 4.01 -9.75
C GLY A 97 -3.73 4.38 -11.05
N ALA A 98 -2.91 3.45 -11.60
CA ALA A 98 -2.29 3.62 -12.91
C ALA A 98 -3.31 3.72 -14.07
N GLY A 99 -4.58 3.33 -13.86
CA GLY A 99 -5.65 3.42 -14.85
C GLY A 99 -6.25 4.82 -15.02
N SER A 100 -5.86 5.81 -14.20
CA SER A 100 -6.40 7.17 -14.25
C SER A 100 -5.57 8.09 -15.17
N ILE A 101 -6.20 8.61 -16.24
CA ILE A 101 -5.57 9.63 -17.09
C ILE A 101 -5.44 10.97 -16.34
N ALA A 102 -6.36 11.27 -15.43
CA ALA A 102 -6.26 12.45 -14.57
C ALA A 102 -5.00 12.38 -13.70
N ALA A 103 -4.74 11.23 -13.04
CA ALA A 103 -3.53 11.01 -12.25
C ALA A 103 -2.23 11.09 -13.08
N TYR A 104 -2.26 10.57 -14.31
CA TYR A 104 -1.15 10.68 -15.26
C TYR A 104 -0.88 12.12 -15.68
N CYS A 105 -1.94 12.87 -16.01
CA CYS A 105 -1.81 14.28 -16.40
C CYS A 105 -1.21 15.14 -15.30
N ILE A 106 -1.64 14.98 -14.04
CA ILE A 106 -1.12 15.79 -12.92
C ILE A 106 0.19 15.27 -12.34
N GLY A 107 0.67 14.10 -12.82
CA GLY A 107 1.98 13.58 -12.45
C GLY A 107 2.00 12.74 -11.17
N ILE A 108 0.85 12.22 -10.71
CA ILE A 108 0.79 11.19 -9.66
C ILE A 108 1.40 9.90 -10.20
N THR A 109 1.07 9.53 -11.45
CA THR A 109 1.62 8.37 -12.14
C THR A 109 2.40 8.79 -13.38
N ASP A 110 3.33 7.94 -13.82
CA ASP A 110 4.11 8.10 -15.05
C ASP A 110 3.87 6.93 -16.04
N ILE A 111 2.79 6.16 -15.81
CA ILE A 111 2.28 5.13 -16.73
C ILE A 111 1.12 5.71 -17.51
N ASP A 112 1.22 5.72 -18.84
CA ASP A 112 0.17 6.20 -19.73
C ASP A 112 -0.98 5.17 -19.82
N PRO A 113 -2.16 5.44 -19.21
CA PRO A 113 -3.28 4.51 -19.22
C PRO A 113 -3.87 4.29 -20.60
N MET A 114 -3.72 5.26 -21.52
CA MET A 114 -4.24 5.16 -22.87
C MET A 114 -3.37 4.27 -23.76
N LYS A 115 -2.05 4.29 -23.53
CA LYS A 115 -1.10 3.43 -24.25
C LYS A 115 -1.29 1.96 -23.92
N TYR A 116 -1.69 1.64 -22.69
CA TYR A 116 -1.80 0.27 -22.18
C TYR A 116 -3.25 -0.19 -21.97
N ASP A 117 -4.23 0.54 -22.49
CA ASP A 117 -5.66 0.25 -22.36
C ASP A 117 -6.12 -0.05 -20.93
N LEU A 118 -5.60 0.73 -19.96
CA LEU A 118 -5.92 0.56 -18.56
C LEU A 118 -7.31 1.14 -18.22
N LEU A 119 -8.05 0.42 -17.38
CA LEU A 119 -9.41 0.75 -17.02
C LEU A 119 -9.46 1.60 -15.74
N PHE A 120 -10.03 2.81 -15.83
CA PHE A 120 -10.25 3.71 -14.71
C PHE A 120 -11.25 3.15 -13.69
N GLU A 121 -12.25 2.41 -14.18
CA GLU A 121 -13.31 1.81 -13.35
C GLU A 121 -12.79 0.74 -12.37
N ARG A 122 -11.56 0.27 -12.56
CA ARG A 122 -10.88 -0.55 -11.55
C ARG A 122 -10.38 0.27 -10.36
N PHE A 123 -10.14 1.57 -10.56
CA PHE A 123 -9.69 2.49 -9.52
C PHE A 123 -10.86 3.19 -8.86
N LEU A 124 -11.74 3.83 -9.65
CA LEU A 124 -12.95 4.49 -9.18
C LEU A 124 -14.15 4.03 -9.99
N ASN A 125 -15.15 3.47 -9.32
CA ASN A 125 -16.41 3.06 -9.93
C ASN A 125 -17.57 3.53 -9.06
N PRO A 126 -18.47 4.40 -9.57
CA PRO A 126 -19.63 4.88 -8.83
C PRO A 126 -20.59 3.77 -8.36
N GLU A 127 -20.59 2.62 -9.06
CA GLU A 127 -21.42 1.46 -8.70
C GLU A 127 -20.79 0.61 -7.58
N ARG A 128 -19.51 0.80 -7.31
CA ARG A 128 -18.78 0.11 -6.27
C ARG A 128 -18.34 1.10 -5.19
N VAL A 129 -18.94 0.99 -4.00
CA VAL A 129 -18.56 1.80 -2.84
C VAL A 129 -17.22 1.30 -2.30
N SER A 130 -16.12 1.76 -2.90
CA SER A 130 -14.77 1.55 -2.37
C SER A 130 -14.02 2.87 -2.43
N MET A 131 -13.27 3.18 -1.37
CA MET A 131 -12.41 4.36 -1.35
C MET A 131 -11.25 4.20 -2.35
N PRO A 132 -10.80 5.30 -2.99
CA PRO A 132 -9.60 5.27 -3.82
C PRO A 132 -8.36 5.03 -2.95
N ASP A 133 -7.40 4.27 -3.48
CA ASP A 133 -6.14 4.00 -2.81
C ASP A 133 -4.98 4.11 -3.83
N PHE A 134 -4.25 5.24 -3.77
CA PHE A 134 -3.02 5.39 -4.52
C PHE A 134 -1.86 4.79 -3.74
N ASP A 135 -1.33 3.70 -4.23
CA ASP A 135 -0.07 3.12 -3.78
C ASP A 135 1.11 3.91 -4.37
N ILE A 136 1.76 4.74 -3.60
CA ILE A 136 2.90 5.53 -4.07
C ILE A 136 4.21 4.96 -3.52
N ASP A 137 5.06 4.50 -4.44
CA ASP A 137 6.38 4.00 -4.10
C ASP A 137 7.40 5.14 -4.06
N PHE A 138 8.05 5.34 -2.92
CA PHE A 138 9.15 6.28 -2.72
C PHE A 138 10.49 5.57 -2.52
N CYS A 139 11.57 6.27 -2.78
CA CYS A 139 12.91 5.82 -2.36
C CYS A 139 12.90 5.42 -0.90
N TYR A 140 13.33 4.18 -0.59
CA TYR A 140 13.29 3.63 0.76
C TYR A 140 14.03 4.50 1.77
N GLU A 141 15.18 5.06 1.41
CA GLU A 141 16.03 5.86 2.31
C GLU A 141 15.43 7.25 2.60
N ARG A 142 14.70 7.83 1.65
CA ARG A 142 14.22 9.21 1.74
C ARG A 142 12.71 9.34 1.91
N ARG A 143 11.99 8.24 2.02
CA ARG A 143 10.52 8.22 2.24
C ARG A 143 10.10 9.06 3.45
N GLN A 144 10.89 8.99 4.53
CA GLN A 144 10.56 9.70 5.76
C GLN A 144 10.49 11.22 5.54
N GLU A 145 11.32 11.78 4.66
CA GLU A 145 11.29 13.21 4.33
C GLU A 145 9.93 13.65 3.76
N VAL A 146 9.26 12.76 3.01
CA VAL A 146 7.92 13.03 2.45
C VAL A 146 6.85 12.99 3.54
N ILE A 147 6.93 12.02 4.46
CA ILE A 147 6.03 11.94 5.62
C ILE A 147 6.19 13.17 6.51
N ASP A 148 7.43 13.61 6.76
CA ASP A 148 7.73 14.81 7.54
C ASP A 148 7.20 16.07 6.85
N TYR A 149 7.25 16.13 5.51
CA TYR A 149 6.65 17.23 4.75
C TYR A 149 5.14 17.28 4.96
N VAL A 150 4.45 16.16 4.80
CA VAL A 150 3.00 16.05 5.01
C VAL A 150 2.63 16.47 6.44
N THR A 151 3.37 15.98 7.43
CA THR A 151 3.16 16.34 8.83
C THR A 151 3.34 17.83 9.09
N ARG A 152 4.35 18.47 8.49
CA ARG A 152 4.54 19.93 8.60
C ARG A 152 3.46 20.73 7.89
N LYS A 153 3.03 20.27 6.71
CA LYS A 153 2.07 20.99 5.86
C LYS A 153 0.65 20.93 6.40
N TYR A 154 0.20 19.74 6.78
CA TYR A 154 -1.18 19.52 7.21
C TYR A 154 -1.38 19.66 8.75
N GLY A 155 -0.30 19.71 9.51
CA GLY A 155 -0.31 19.81 10.97
C GLY A 155 0.00 18.48 11.66
N ALA A 156 0.82 18.54 12.71
CA ALA A 156 1.25 17.35 13.45
C ALA A 156 0.10 16.63 14.19
N ASP A 157 -0.99 17.36 14.49
CA ASP A 157 -2.19 16.82 15.10
C ASP A 157 -3.22 16.31 14.07
N HIS A 158 -3.02 16.62 12.78
CA HIS A 158 -3.87 16.19 11.66
C HIS A 158 -3.30 14.96 10.92
N VAL A 159 -2.12 14.50 11.29
CA VAL A 159 -1.41 13.39 10.63
C VAL A 159 -1.05 12.34 11.68
N ALA A 160 -1.39 11.09 11.42
CA ALA A 160 -0.97 9.96 12.25
C ALA A 160 -0.65 8.73 11.40
N GLN A 161 0.32 7.94 11.82
CA GLN A 161 0.56 6.63 11.22
C GLN A 161 -0.50 5.63 11.70
N ILE A 162 -0.72 4.57 10.94
CA ILE A 162 -1.73 3.56 11.27
C ILE A 162 -1.07 2.47 12.13
N VAL A 163 -1.78 2.00 13.17
CA VAL A 163 -1.35 0.84 13.94
C VAL A 163 -1.62 -0.45 13.16
N THR A 164 -0.75 -1.42 13.34
CA THR A 164 -1.02 -2.82 12.97
C THR A 164 -0.87 -3.73 14.17
N PHE A 165 -1.63 -4.81 14.21
CA PHE A 165 -1.48 -5.83 15.25
C PHE A 165 -0.91 -7.09 14.64
N GLY A 166 0.24 -7.52 15.16
CA GLY A 166 0.73 -8.86 14.93
C GLY A 166 -0.15 -9.86 15.67
N THR A 167 -0.70 -10.85 14.97
CA THR A 167 -1.54 -11.89 15.56
C THR A 167 -0.79 -13.19 15.73
N LEU A 168 -1.27 -14.03 16.66
CA LEU A 168 -0.77 -15.38 16.86
C LEU A 168 -1.23 -16.27 15.71
N ALA A 169 -0.39 -16.42 14.69
CA ALA A 169 -0.62 -17.40 13.64
C ALA A 169 -0.37 -18.83 14.14
N ALA A 170 -0.89 -19.82 13.46
CA ALA A 170 -0.90 -21.24 13.86
C ALA A 170 0.40 -21.73 14.52
N ARG A 171 1.56 -21.52 13.88
CA ARG A 171 2.85 -21.96 14.42
C ARG A 171 3.34 -21.14 15.60
N ALA A 172 2.96 -19.85 15.65
CA ALA A 172 3.31 -18.97 16.77
C ALA A 172 2.49 -19.33 18.00
N ALA A 173 1.20 -19.60 17.83
CA ALA A 173 0.32 -20.06 18.90
C ALA A 173 0.85 -21.37 19.54
N ILE A 174 1.21 -22.37 18.73
CA ILE A 174 1.82 -23.62 19.23
C ILE A 174 3.08 -23.32 20.06
N ARG A 175 3.98 -22.48 19.59
CA ARG A 175 5.23 -22.17 20.29
C ARG A 175 5.02 -21.43 21.60
N ASP A 176 4.14 -20.45 21.60
CA ASP A 176 3.88 -19.65 22.80
C ASP A 176 3.16 -20.49 23.87
N VAL A 177 2.16 -21.27 23.48
CA VAL A 177 1.47 -22.21 24.42
C VAL A 177 2.45 -23.27 24.95
N GLY A 178 3.23 -23.91 24.07
CA GLY A 178 4.20 -24.91 24.47
C GLY A 178 5.23 -24.38 25.47
N ARG A 179 5.68 -23.12 25.28
CA ARG A 179 6.57 -22.43 26.21
C ARG A 179 5.90 -22.20 27.58
N VAL A 180 4.63 -21.77 27.60
CA VAL A 180 3.87 -21.53 28.85
C VAL A 180 3.58 -22.85 29.57
N MET A 181 3.32 -23.93 28.83
CA MET A 181 3.14 -25.29 29.40
C MET A 181 4.46 -25.92 29.89
N GLY A 182 5.61 -25.23 29.76
CA GLY A 182 6.92 -25.74 30.16
C GLY A 182 7.42 -26.91 29.31
N MET A 183 6.91 -27.07 28.09
CA MET A 183 7.36 -28.12 27.19
C MET A 183 8.75 -27.82 26.62
N PRO A 184 9.60 -28.84 26.38
CA PRO A 184 10.91 -28.64 25.74
C PRO A 184 10.73 -27.99 24.34
N SER A 185 11.51 -26.96 24.05
CA SER A 185 11.39 -26.20 22.77
C SER A 185 11.54 -27.09 21.53
N ALA A 186 12.40 -28.11 21.59
CA ALA A 186 12.57 -29.07 20.50
C ALA A 186 11.31 -29.89 20.22
N ALA A 187 10.59 -30.31 21.27
CA ALA A 187 9.32 -31.03 21.14
C ALA A 187 8.23 -30.13 20.52
N VAL A 188 8.11 -28.90 21.02
CA VAL A 188 7.15 -27.91 20.49
C VAL A 188 7.46 -27.57 19.03
N ASP A 189 8.73 -27.40 18.67
CA ASP A 189 9.13 -27.16 17.27
C ASP A 189 8.84 -28.36 16.36
N ALA A 190 8.96 -29.58 16.87
CA ALA A 190 8.58 -30.78 16.12
C ALA A 190 7.08 -30.75 15.76
N VAL A 191 6.21 -30.40 16.73
CA VAL A 191 4.78 -30.21 16.48
C VAL A 191 4.52 -29.07 15.47
N ALA A 192 5.12 -27.90 15.69
CA ALA A 192 4.94 -26.74 14.82
C ALA A 192 5.39 -27.00 13.37
N LYS A 193 6.37 -27.85 13.13
CA LYS A 193 6.83 -28.25 11.79
C LYS A 193 5.84 -29.13 11.04
N LEU A 194 4.95 -29.81 11.74
CA LEU A 194 3.89 -30.63 11.13
C LEU A 194 2.74 -29.79 10.55
N VAL A 195 2.66 -28.51 10.90
CA VAL A 195 1.71 -27.57 10.28
C VAL A 195 2.14 -27.31 8.84
N PRO A 196 1.27 -27.52 7.81
CA PRO A 196 1.57 -27.23 6.41
C PRO A 196 2.00 -25.78 6.18
N ARG A 197 2.75 -25.52 5.09
CA ARG A 197 3.26 -24.18 4.75
C ARG A 197 2.29 -23.34 3.92
N ASP A 198 1.01 -23.69 3.92
CA ASP A 198 0.00 -22.93 3.21
C ASP A 198 -0.13 -21.52 3.80
N LEU A 199 -0.35 -20.54 2.95
CA LEU A 199 -0.53 -19.16 3.37
C LEU A 199 -1.81 -19.03 4.22
N HIS A 200 -1.70 -18.35 5.37
CA HIS A 200 -2.81 -18.13 6.32
C HIS A 200 -3.53 -19.40 6.80
N ILE A 201 -2.84 -20.54 6.83
CA ILE A 201 -3.44 -21.79 7.35
C ILE A 201 -3.79 -21.66 8.82
N SER A 202 -5.03 -22.00 9.19
CA SER A 202 -5.45 -22.11 10.59
C SER A 202 -5.07 -23.48 11.17
N LEU A 203 -5.03 -23.58 12.52
CA LEU A 203 -4.77 -24.85 13.22
C LEU A 203 -5.82 -25.91 12.87
N ASP A 204 -7.09 -25.53 12.73
CA ASP A 204 -8.15 -26.45 12.30
C ASP A 204 -7.91 -27.00 10.89
N GLN A 205 -7.48 -26.14 9.97
CA GLN A 205 -7.12 -26.58 8.63
C GLN A 205 -5.85 -27.44 8.63
N ALA A 206 -4.87 -27.08 9.46
CA ALA A 206 -3.64 -27.85 9.62
C ALA A 206 -3.92 -29.26 10.14
N ILE A 207 -4.76 -29.41 11.15
CA ILE A 207 -5.18 -30.70 11.69
C ILE A 207 -5.87 -31.52 10.59
N LYS A 208 -6.78 -30.92 9.81
CA LYS A 208 -7.46 -31.63 8.70
C LYS A 208 -6.48 -32.08 7.61
N LYS A 209 -5.48 -31.29 7.26
CA LYS A 209 -4.55 -31.58 6.17
C LYS A 209 -3.37 -32.48 6.57
N SER A 210 -2.89 -32.39 7.82
CA SER A 210 -1.69 -33.11 8.26
C SER A 210 -2.05 -34.40 9.01
N ALA A 211 -1.94 -35.54 8.33
CA ALA A 211 -2.09 -36.84 8.98
C ALA A 211 -1.07 -37.12 10.09
N PRO A 212 0.23 -36.73 9.94
CA PRO A 212 1.21 -36.85 11.01
C PRO A 212 0.84 -36.06 12.27
N LEU A 213 0.28 -34.84 12.11
CA LEU A 213 -0.16 -34.01 13.23
C LEU A 213 -1.30 -34.68 13.99
N ARG A 214 -2.33 -35.17 13.27
CA ARG A 214 -3.44 -35.94 13.90
C ARG A 214 -2.98 -37.17 14.64
N LYS A 215 -2.04 -37.93 14.05
CA LYS A 215 -1.48 -39.12 14.69
C LYS A 215 -0.78 -38.73 15.99
N LEU A 216 0.07 -37.73 15.98
CA LEU A 216 0.82 -37.28 17.16
C LEU A 216 -0.14 -36.77 18.26
N MET A 217 -1.20 -36.04 17.92
CA MET A 217 -2.25 -35.62 18.87
C MET A 217 -2.97 -36.82 19.52
N ALA A 218 -3.22 -37.87 18.75
CA ALA A 218 -3.88 -39.08 19.28
C ALA A 218 -2.95 -39.92 20.17
N GLU A 219 -1.67 -39.90 19.96
CA GLU A 219 -0.66 -40.70 20.69
C GLU A 219 -0.11 -39.99 21.95
N ASP A 220 -0.11 -38.67 21.98
CA ASP A 220 0.43 -37.87 23.09
C ASP A 220 -0.61 -36.87 23.64
N PRO A 221 -1.16 -37.14 24.84
CA PRO A 221 -2.13 -36.26 25.51
C PRO A 221 -1.62 -34.83 25.74
N LYS A 222 -0.29 -34.63 25.94
CA LYS A 222 0.29 -33.29 26.08
C LYS A 222 0.24 -32.52 24.78
N VAL A 223 0.46 -33.20 23.65
CA VAL A 223 0.33 -32.58 22.32
C VAL A 223 -1.13 -32.25 22.02
N GLN A 224 -2.07 -33.12 22.44
CA GLN A 224 -3.50 -32.83 22.32
C GLN A 224 -3.86 -31.55 23.11
N GLU A 225 -3.45 -31.45 24.38
CA GLU A 225 -3.69 -30.28 25.24
C GLU A 225 -3.03 -29.03 24.66
N LEU A 226 -1.78 -29.13 24.16
CA LEU A 226 -1.07 -28.03 23.47
C LEU A 226 -1.89 -27.52 22.29
N MET A 227 -2.38 -28.41 21.44
CA MET A 227 -3.13 -28.02 20.24
C MET A 227 -4.50 -27.43 20.58
N ASP A 228 -5.21 -27.98 21.56
CA ASP A 228 -6.50 -27.46 21.99
C ASP A 228 -6.40 -26.09 22.62
N THR A 229 -5.36 -25.84 23.41
CA THR A 229 -5.07 -24.51 23.98
C THR A 229 -4.61 -23.52 22.89
N ALA A 230 -3.74 -23.96 21.96
CA ALA A 230 -3.28 -23.12 20.87
C ALA A 230 -4.42 -22.66 19.96
N ARG A 231 -5.42 -23.51 19.70
CA ARG A 231 -6.63 -23.15 18.92
C ARG A 231 -7.46 -22.06 19.58
N GLN A 232 -7.47 -21.98 20.92
CA GLN A 232 -8.23 -20.94 21.64
C GLN A 232 -7.58 -19.56 21.52
N ILE A 233 -6.26 -19.49 21.36
CA ILE A 233 -5.52 -18.22 21.27
C ILE A 233 -5.08 -17.87 19.85
N GLU A 234 -5.26 -18.77 18.89
CA GLU A 234 -4.95 -18.50 17.49
C GLU A 234 -5.72 -17.25 17.01
N GLY A 235 -5.04 -16.36 16.31
CA GLY A 235 -5.61 -15.11 15.81
C GLY A 235 -5.69 -13.96 16.81
N MET A 236 -5.44 -14.21 18.10
CA MET A 236 -5.41 -13.12 19.09
C MET A 236 -4.27 -12.14 18.81
N PRO A 237 -4.49 -10.81 19.02
CA PRO A 237 -3.42 -9.82 18.95
C PRO A 237 -2.31 -10.14 19.95
N ARG A 238 -1.06 -10.01 19.49
CA ARG A 238 0.13 -10.27 20.31
C ARG A 238 0.93 -9.01 20.61
N ASN A 239 1.15 -8.19 19.59
CA ASN A 239 1.90 -6.97 19.68
C ASN A 239 1.33 -5.91 18.75
N ALA A 240 1.45 -4.66 19.15
CA ALA A 240 1.19 -3.50 18.29
C ALA A 240 2.49 -3.14 17.54
N SER A 241 2.33 -2.75 16.29
CA SER A 241 3.39 -2.24 15.43
C SER A 241 2.84 -1.07 14.61
N THR A 242 3.70 -0.33 13.95
CA THR A 242 3.32 0.72 13.02
C THR A 242 3.15 0.14 11.61
N HIS A 243 2.11 0.55 10.90
CA HIS A 243 1.90 0.14 9.50
C HIS A 243 3.09 0.57 8.64
N ALA A 244 3.50 -0.30 7.73
CA ALA A 244 4.71 -0.07 6.92
C ALA A 244 4.62 1.16 6.01
N ALA A 245 3.41 1.59 5.62
CA ALA A 245 3.19 2.63 4.62
C ALA A 245 2.05 3.60 4.95
N GLY A 246 1.00 3.13 5.64
CA GLY A 246 -0.25 3.86 5.80
C GLY A 246 -0.15 5.04 6.77
N VAL A 247 -0.57 6.20 6.29
CA VAL A 247 -0.70 7.44 7.06
C VAL A 247 -2.10 7.99 6.86
N VAL A 248 -2.73 8.43 7.93
CA VAL A 248 -4.02 9.14 7.88
C VAL A 248 -3.76 10.64 7.91
N ILE A 249 -4.43 11.37 7.02
CA ILE A 249 -4.46 12.83 7.00
C ILE A 249 -5.92 13.24 7.18
N THR A 250 -6.22 14.12 8.14
CA THR A 250 -7.59 14.50 8.49
C THR A 250 -7.81 16.01 8.44
N ARG A 251 -9.07 16.41 8.25
CA ARG A 251 -9.46 17.82 8.22
C ARG A 251 -9.36 18.48 9.61
N ASP A 252 -9.90 17.81 10.62
CA ASP A 252 -9.80 18.22 12.03
C ASP A 252 -8.73 17.35 12.70
N PRO A 253 -8.25 17.68 13.90
CA PRO A 253 -7.25 16.85 14.59
C PRO A 253 -7.66 15.37 14.64
N VAL A 254 -6.73 14.47 14.36
CA VAL A 254 -7.00 13.00 14.29
C VAL A 254 -7.65 12.49 15.56
N ALA A 255 -7.29 13.06 16.71
CA ALA A 255 -7.88 12.72 18.02
C ALA A 255 -9.38 13.01 18.13
N SER A 256 -9.95 13.87 17.25
CA SER A 256 -11.39 14.12 17.17
C SER A 256 -12.16 12.95 16.54
N TYR A 257 -11.47 12.07 15.82
CA TYR A 257 -12.06 10.93 15.12
C TYR A 257 -11.74 9.60 15.77
N VAL A 258 -10.49 9.42 16.21
CA VAL A 258 -9.99 8.15 16.74
C VAL A 258 -8.99 8.36 17.87
N PRO A 259 -8.92 7.45 18.85
CA PRO A 259 -7.90 7.53 19.90
C PRO A 259 -6.51 7.30 19.31
N LEU A 260 -5.53 8.01 19.87
CA LEU A 260 -4.12 7.93 19.49
C LEU A 260 -3.27 7.27 20.56
N ALA A 261 -2.15 6.73 20.16
CA ALA A 261 -1.08 6.21 21.02
C ALA A 261 0.28 6.61 20.44
N THR A 262 1.35 6.32 21.18
CA THR A 262 2.72 6.43 20.68
C THR A 262 3.33 5.02 20.57
N ASN A 263 4.06 4.79 19.49
CA ASN A 263 4.86 3.60 19.28
C ASN A 263 6.25 4.04 18.81
N ASP A 264 7.30 3.79 19.59
CA ASP A 264 8.68 4.26 19.33
C ASP A 264 8.72 5.78 18.98
N ASP A 265 8.07 6.62 19.79
CA ASP A 265 7.95 8.08 19.66
C ASP A 265 7.14 8.56 18.43
N VAL A 266 6.54 7.65 17.66
CA VAL A 266 5.68 7.97 16.54
C VAL A 266 4.21 7.95 16.98
N VAL A 267 3.45 8.98 16.60
CA VAL A 267 2.00 9.02 16.84
C VAL A 267 1.31 8.05 15.89
N VAL A 268 0.55 7.12 16.48
CA VAL A 268 -0.21 6.10 15.76
C VAL A 268 -1.68 6.11 16.18
N THR A 269 -2.56 5.73 15.25
CA THR A 269 -3.97 5.46 15.59
C THR A 269 -4.06 4.21 16.45
N GLN A 270 -5.07 4.12 17.34
CA GLN A 270 -5.34 2.88 18.09
C GLN A 270 -6.24 1.91 17.32
N TYR A 271 -6.81 2.36 16.20
CA TYR A 271 -7.61 1.52 15.31
C TYR A 271 -6.82 1.14 14.06
N ILE A 272 -7.04 -0.08 13.59
CA ILE A 272 -6.43 -0.61 12.37
C ILE A 272 -7.10 -0.02 11.12
N MET A 273 -6.44 -0.19 9.98
CA MET A 273 -6.84 0.36 8.67
C MET A 273 -8.31 0.13 8.34
N THR A 274 -8.81 -1.09 8.48
CA THR A 274 -10.22 -1.44 8.15
C THR A 274 -11.23 -0.64 8.99
N THR A 275 -10.95 -0.47 10.29
CA THR A 275 -11.80 0.32 11.17
C THR A 275 -11.75 1.82 10.83
N LEU A 276 -10.57 2.34 10.43
CA LEU A 276 -10.43 3.72 9.97
C LEU A 276 -11.24 3.98 8.70
N GLU A 277 -11.23 3.04 7.75
CA GLU A 277 -12.03 3.11 6.52
C GLU A 277 -13.53 3.09 6.83
N GLU A 278 -14.00 2.24 7.75
CA GLU A 278 -15.38 2.22 8.21
C GLU A 278 -15.82 3.55 8.82
N LEU A 279 -14.92 4.25 9.51
CA LEU A 279 -15.13 5.58 10.08
C LEU A 279 -14.99 6.71 9.04
N GLY A 280 -14.73 6.38 7.78
CA GLY A 280 -14.62 7.34 6.69
C GLY A 280 -13.27 8.05 6.60
N LEU A 281 -12.24 7.61 7.33
CA LEU A 281 -10.90 8.15 7.26
C LEU A 281 -10.12 7.50 6.11
N LEU A 282 -9.51 8.32 5.27
CA LEU A 282 -8.79 7.85 4.11
C LEU A 282 -7.30 7.66 4.42
N LYS A 283 -6.81 6.50 4.06
CA LYS A 283 -5.39 6.14 4.13
C LYS A 283 -4.63 6.71 2.93
N MET A 284 -3.43 7.21 3.18
CA MET A 284 -2.44 7.56 2.16
C MET A 284 -1.25 6.61 2.29
N ASP A 285 -0.90 5.90 1.22
CA ASP A 285 0.18 4.93 1.24
C ASP A 285 1.52 5.52 0.78
N PHE A 286 2.45 5.61 1.71
CA PHE A 286 3.84 6.01 1.46
C PHE A 286 4.71 4.75 1.48
N LEU A 287 4.81 4.05 0.36
CA LEU A 287 5.56 2.79 0.29
C LEU A 287 7.06 3.04 0.10
N GLY A 288 7.90 2.30 0.81
CA GLY A 288 9.35 2.37 0.65
C GLY A 288 9.86 1.26 -0.27
N LEU A 289 10.34 1.61 -1.47
CA LEU A 289 10.83 0.65 -2.44
C LEU A 289 12.35 0.76 -2.61
N ARG A 290 13.10 -0.27 -2.16
CA ARG A 290 14.56 -0.32 -2.27
C ARG A 290 15.07 -0.29 -3.71
N THR A 291 14.30 -0.87 -4.65
CA THR A 291 14.67 -0.89 -6.07
C THR A 291 14.77 0.51 -6.66
N LEU A 292 13.93 1.45 -6.23
CA LEU A 292 14.05 2.86 -6.63
C LEU A 292 15.37 3.49 -6.19
N THR A 293 15.81 3.17 -4.97
CA THR A 293 17.12 3.62 -4.46
C THR A 293 18.27 3.04 -5.29
N VAL A 294 18.19 1.74 -5.62
CA VAL A 294 19.21 1.07 -6.47
C VAL A 294 19.28 1.71 -7.85
N ILE A 295 18.13 1.94 -8.49
CA ILE A 295 18.05 2.60 -9.81
C ILE A 295 18.65 4.01 -9.75
N GLN A 296 18.26 4.82 -8.76
CA GLN A 296 18.80 6.17 -8.60
C GLN A 296 20.33 6.17 -8.44
N ASN A 297 20.84 5.27 -7.60
CA ASN A 297 22.28 5.17 -7.38
C ASN A 297 23.01 4.72 -8.64
N ALA A 298 22.44 3.78 -9.41
CA ALA A 298 22.99 3.37 -10.69
C ALA A 298 23.04 4.55 -11.69
N VAL A 299 21.94 5.32 -11.82
CA VAL A 299 21.89 6.51 -12.70
C VAL A 299 22.95 7.54 -12.29
N LYS A 300 23.11 7.81 -10.98
CA LYS A 300 24.14 8.72 -10.47
C LYS A 300 25.57 8.25 -10.77
N LEU A 301 25.82 6.93 -10.61
CA LEU A 301 27.13 6.35 -10.95
C LEU A 301 27.43 6.44 -12.44
N ILE A 302 26.46 6.13 -13.31
CA ILE A 302 26.62 6.25 -14.78
C ILE A 302 26.91 7.70 -15.17
N GLN A 303 26.21 8.65 -14.58
CA GLN A 303 26.47 10.07 -14.84
C GLN A 303 27.87 10.48 -14.40
N LYS A 304 28.32 10.01 -13.21
CA LYS A 304 29.64 10.32 -12.68
C LYS A 304 30.78 9.70 -13.51
N ASP A 305 30.62 8.44 -13.88
CA ASP A 305 31.72 7.67 -14.48
C ASP A 305 31.75 7.78 -16.01
N ALA A 306 30.58 7.88 -16.67
CA ALA A 306 30.46 7.94 -18.13
C ALA A 306 30.01 9.30 -18.66
N GLY A 307 29.64 10.26 -17.78
CA GLY A 307 29.11 11.56 -18.19
C GLY A 307 27.72 11.52 -18.87
N VAL A 308 27.05 10.36 -18.81
CA VAL A 308 25.75 10.14 -19.46
C VAL A 308 24.62 10.41 -18.47
N THR A 309 23.71 11.30 -18.82
CA THR A 309 22.47 11.55 -18.07
C THR A 309 21.37 10.63 -18.63
N LEU A 310 20.91 9.70 -17.81
CA LEU A 310 19.79 8.80 -18.16
C LEU A 310 18.47 9.40 -17.67
N ASP A 311 17.51 9.51 -18.59
CA ASP A 311 16.12 9.83 -18.30
C ASP A 311 15.31 8.53 -18.36
N MET A 312 14.85 8.05 -17.21
CA MET A 312 14.12 6.80 -17.11
C MET A 312 12.79 6.82 -17.88
N GLN A 313 12.20 7.99 -18.12
CA GLN A 313 10.97 8.12 -18.92
C GLN A 313 11.20 7.95 -20.42
N LYS A 314 12.46 8.11 -20.88
CA LYS A 314 12.85 7.99 -22.30
C LYS A 314 13.47 6.65 -22.66
N ILE A 315 13.61 5.74 -21.71
CA ILE A 315 14.11 4.41 -21.96
C ILE A 315 13.11 3.64 -22.85
N ASN A 316 13.65 2.92 -23.83
CA ASN A 316 12.84 1.99 -24.61
C ASN A 316 12.60 0.71 -23.81
N TYR A 317 11.37 0.50 -23.36
CA TYR A 317 10.95 -0.68 -22.61
C TYR A 317 10.64 -1.90 -23.50
N ASP A 318 10.63 -1.71 -24.84
CA ASP A 318 10.40 -2.77 -25.81
C ASP A 318 11.73 -3.36 -26.34
N ASP A 319 12.81 -3.33 -25.55
CA ASP A 319 14.10 -3.92 -25.91
C ASP A 319 14.00 -5.44 -25.93
N LYS A 320 14.01 -5.99 -27.15
CA LYS A 320 13.88 -7.43 -27.41
C LYS A 320 14.92 -8.27 -26.65
N LYS A 321 16.17 -7.80 -26.51
CA LYS A 321 17.21 -8.55 -25.80
C LYS A 321 16.89 -8.70 -24.32
N VAL A 322 16.33 -7.64 -23.71
CA VAL A 322 15.89 -7.66 -22.30
C VAL A 322 14.71 -8.60 -22.13
N LEU A 323 13.70 -8.49 -23.01
CA LEU A 323 12.50 -9.33 -22.97
C LEU A 323 12.84 -10.81 -23.18
N ASP A 324 13.69 -11.13 -24.18
CA ASP A 324 14.18 -12.49 -24.41
C ASP A 324 14.95 -13.04 -23.19
N SER A 325 15.76 -12.20 -22.50
CA SER A 325 16.48 -12.62 -21.31
C SER A 325 15.54 -12.96 -20.15
N LEU A 326 14.46 -12.19 -19.96
CA LEU A 326 13.42 -12.49 -18.96
C LEU A 326 12.73 -13.83 -19.29
N GLY A 327 12.47 -14.11 -20.58
CA GLY A 327 11.90 -15.36 -21.05
C GLY A 327 12.77 -16.59 -20.80
N THR A 328 14.08 -16.43 -20.49
CA THR A 328 14.93 -17.54 -20.04
C THR A 328 14.73 -17.90 -18.56
N GLY A 329 14.04 -17.07 -17.78
CA GLY A 329 13.90 -17.19 -16.34
C GLY A 329 15.17 -16.83 -15.56
N ARG A 330 16.16 -16.20 -16.19
CA ARG A 330 17.34 -15.62 -15.53
C ARG A 330 17.03 -14.22 -15.05
N SER A 331 16.17 -14.12 -14.04
CA SER A 331 15.63 -12.86 -13.53
C SER A 331 16.05 -12.59 -12.08
N ASP A 332 17.24 -13.08 -11.67
CA ASP A 332 17.82 -12.71 -10.39
C ASP A 332 18.16 -11.22 -10.38
N GLY A 333 17.79 -10.52 -9.31
CA GLY A 333 17.94 -9.06 -9.21
C GLY A 333 16.89 -8.24 -9.96
N VAL A 334 15.96 -8.89 -10.69
CA VAL A 334 14.85 -8.18 -11.34
C VAL A 334 13.65 -8.15 -10.39
N PHE A 335 13.29 -6.95 -9.93
CA PHE A 335 12.22 -6.74 -8.96
C PHE A 335 10.94 -7.50 -9.34
N GLN A 336 10.33 -8.18 -8.36
CA GLN A 336 9.13 -9.02 -8.47
C GLN A 336 9.27 -10.28 -9.35
N LEU A 337 10.35 -10.47 -10.10
CA LEU A 337 10.52 -11.62 -11.00
C LEU A 337 11.51 -12.68 -10.47
N GLU A 338 11.98 -12.55 -9.22
CA GLU A 338 13.06 -13.38 -8.66
C GLU A 338 12.60 -14.73 -8.08
N SER A 339 11.31 -14.84 -7.68
CA SER A 339 10.81 -16.08 -7.08
C SER A 339 10.79 -17.23 -8.07
N ALA A 340 10.96 -18.47 -7.58
CA ALA A 340 10.94 -19.66 -8.43
C ALA A 340 9.65 -19.77 -9.26
N GLY A 341 8.49 -19.39 -8.68
CA GLY A 341 7.22 -19.35 -9.40
C GLY A 341 7.22 -18.35 -10.53
N MET A 342 7.70 -17.12 -10.30
CA MET A 342 7.78 -16.08 -11.33
C MET A 342 8.80 -16.43 -12.43
N LYS A 343 9.94 -17.00 -12.08
CA LYS A 343 10.91 -17.48 -13.06
C LYS A 343 10.30 -18.53 -14.00
N ASN A 344 9.52 -19.46 -13.46
CA ASN A 344 8.84 -20.46 -14.27
C ASN A 344 7.73 -19.81 -15.12
N PHE A 345 6.95 -18.90 -14.55
CA PHE A 345 5.95 -18.16 -15.30
C PHE A 345 6.56 -17.38 -16.48
N MET A 346 7.70 -16.68 -16.27
CA MET A 346 8.38 -15.93 -17.33
C MET A 346 8.91 -16.85 -18.45
N LYS A 347 9.34 -18.08 -18.12
CA LYS A 347 9.77 -19.07 -19.12
C LYS A 347 8.62 -19.53 -20.02
N GLU A 348 7.42 -19.64 -19.46
CA GLU A 348 6.21 -20.03 -20.20
C GLU A 348 5.65 -18.85 -20.98
N LEU A 349 5.58 -17.65 -20.38
CA LEU A 349 5.05 -16.44 -20.98
C LEU A 349 5.88 -15.98 -22.19
N LYS A 350 7.21 -16.00 -22.08
CA LYS A 350 8.15 -15.48 -23.10
C LYS A 350 7.75 -14.09 -23.57
N PRO A 351 7.86 -13.06 -22.71
CA PRO A 351 7.37 -11.73 -23.01
C PRO A 351 8.00 -11.18 -24.29
N GLN A 352 7.19 -10.49 -25.09
CA GLN A 352 7.62 -9.92 -26.39
C GLN A 352 7.42 -8.41 -26.46
N SER A 353 6.64 -7.86 -25.52
CA SER A 353 6.34 -6.43 -25.35
C SER A 353 6.03 -6.11 -23.89
#